data_3a5e48ba3983f565bbc9ac3946b0bfbd
#
_entry.id   3a5e48ba3983f565bbc9ac3946b0bfbd
#
_cell.length_a   1.000
_cell.length_b   1.000
_cell.length_c   1.000
_cell.angle_alpha   90.00
_cell.angle_beta   90.00
_cell.angle_gamma   90.00
#
_symmetry.space_group_name_H-M   'P 1'
#
loop_
_entity.id
_entity.type
_entity.pdbx_description
1 polymer ?
#
loop_
_entity_poly.entity_id
_entity_poly.type
_entity_poly.pdbx_seq_one_letter_code
_entity_poly.pdbx_strand_id
1 'polypeptide(L)'
;MITVIATSDVHGKVLPINYATGEPSPNVGLSMIASMIEQVRATEKNVILVDGGDTVQGSAMTYYYSYFAPEKDDPMMKALRLMDYDMWCLGNHEFNNDLPILKRQIEYVMSPDNGEEHSVPMSAANFVAQGTEWDSWMGVPYIVKEFEGVKVGVIGMDTPNIPAWEVESHYEGIDFRNLVPTVEHFVPILREQEGCDVVIVVAHSGVEDAVSTDGNNPADYENQVRAMINLTTGIDAVVYGHFHNTD
;
A
#
# COMPACT_ATOMS: atom_id res chain seq x y z
N MET A 1 -16.89 10.60 -14.37
CA MET A 1 -16.71 10.22 -12.96
C MET A 1 -15.51 9.30 -12.89
N ILE A 2 -14.68 9.40 -11.85
CA ILE A 2 -13.56 8.48 -11.56
C ILE A 2 -13.91 7.80 -10.24
N THR A 3 -13.87 6.48 -10.24
CA THR A 3 -14.18 5.66 -9.05
C THR A 3 -12.88 5.11 -8.46
N VAL A 4 -12.67 5.31 -7.18
CA VAL A 4 -11.52 4.74 -6.44
C VAL A 4 -12.02 3.58 -5.61
N ILE A 5 -11.40 2.43 -5.77
CA ILE A 5 -11.63 1.23 -4.95
C ILE A 5 -10.34 0.98 -4.18
N ALA A 6 -10.46 0.72 -2.90
CA ALA A 6 -9.33 0.39 -2.06
C ALA A 6 -9.60 -0.88 -1.25
N THR A 7 -8.57 -1.69 -1.10
CA THR A 7 -8.47 -2.74 -0.09
C THR A 7 -7.37 -2.38 0.89
N SER A 8 -7.42 -2.88 2.11
CA SER A 8 -6.39 -2.74 3.13
C SER A 8 -6.53 -3.88 4.12
N ASP A 9 -5.44 -4.20 4.82
CA ASP A 9 -5.46 -5.13 5.96
C ASP A 9 -6.04 -6.52 5.61
N VAL A 10 -5.68 -7.03 4.44
CA VAL A 10 -6.19 -8.33 3.92
C VAL A 10 -5.54 -9.50 4.64
N HIS A 11 -4.35 -9.30 5.18
CA HIS A 11 -3.64 -10.26 6.05
C HIS A 11 -3.55 -11.68 5.49
N GLY A 12 -3.04 -11.80 4.27
CA GLY A 12 -2.73 -13.10 3.66
C GLY A 12 -3.94 -13.97 3.31
N LYS A 13 -5.12 -13.37 3.13
CA LYS A 13 -6.36 -14.12 2.86
C LYS A 13 -6.80 -13.96 1.40
N VAL A 14 -6.54 -14.97 0.57
CA VAL A 14 -7.02 -15.04 -0.81
C VAL A 14 -8.40 -15.71 -0.88
N LEU A 15 -8.54 -16.88 -0.26
CA LEU A 15 -9.75 -17.70 -0.34
C LEU A 15 -10.71 -17.42 0.83
N PRO A 16 -12.04 -17.59 0.62
CA PRO A 16 -13.06 -17.40 1.65
C PRO A 16 -13.14 -18.61 2.60
N ILE A 17 -12.03 -18.93 3.24
CA ILE A 17 -11.90 -20.03 4.20
C ILE A 17 -11.18 -19.59 5.47
N ASN A 18 -11.44 -20.29 6.55
CA ASN A 18 -10.59 -20.23 7.73
C ASN A 18 -9.34 -21.08 7.44
N TYR A 19 -8.17 -20.45 7.34
CA TYR A 19 -6.92 -21.13 6.98
C TYR A 19 -6.39 -22.11 8.04
N ALA A 20 -6.89 -22.05 9.27
CA ALA A 20 -6.53 -23.01 10.32
C ALA A 20 -7.39 -24.28 10.29
N THR A 21 -8.68 -24.16 9.93
CA THR A 21 -9.62 -25.28 9.96
C THR A 21 -10.02 -25.80 8.58
N GLY A 22 -9.83 -24.99 7.52
CA GLY A 22 -10.33 -25.25 6.18
C GLY A 22 -11.83 -25.03 5.99
N GLU A 23 -12.54 -24.60 7.02
CA GLU A 23 -13.98 -24.35 6.98
C GLU A 23 -14.29 -23.10 6.14
N PRO A 24 -15.44 -23.06 5.45
CA PRO A 24 -15.87 -21.86 4.73
C PRO A 24 -15.98 -20.62 5.66
N SER A 25 -15.47 -19.49 5.19
CA SER A 25 -15.55 -18.19 5.86
C SER A 25 -15.95 -17.13 4.83
N PRO A 26 -17.25 -16.95 4.56
CA PRO A 26 -17.76 -16.24 3.39
C PRO A 26 -17.54 -14.72 3.42
N ASN A 27 -17.03 -14.16 4.53
CA ASN A 27 -16.81 -12.72 4.68
C ASN A 27 -15.32 -12.34 4.63
N VAL A 28 -14.46 -13.20 4.13
CA VAL A 28 -13.02 -12.94 4.05
C VAL A 28 -12.45 -13.35 2.69
N GLY A 29 -11.32 -12.78 2.33
CA GLY A 29 -10.50 -13.19 1.18
C GLY A 29 -10.69 -12.35 -0.07
N LEU A 30 -9.57 -12.10 -0.75
CA LEU A 30 -9.51 -11.29 -1.98
C LEU A 30 -10.41 -11.85 -3.10
N SER A 31 -10.61 -13.16 -3.17
CA SER A 31 -11.48 -13.76 -4.20
C SER A 31 -12.94 -13.32 -4.10
N MET A 32 -13.41 -12.98 -2.89
CA MET A 32 -14.76 -12.41 -2.71
C MET A 32 -14.79 -10.95 -3.17
N ILE A 33 -13.75 -10.20 -2.85
CA ILE A 33 -13.58 -8.80 -3.25
C ILE A 33 -13.42 -8.69 -4.76
N ALA A 34 -12.71 -9.62 -5.40
CA ALA A 34 -12.53 -9.66 -6.85
C ALA A 34 -13.88 -9.61 -7.60
N SER A 35 -14.85 -10.42 -7.18
CA SER A 35 -16.18 -10.41 -7.79
C SER A 35 -16.92 -9.08 -7.63
N MET A 36 -16.71 -8.37 -6.53
CA MET A 36 -17.27 -7.02 -6.31
C MET A 36 -16.57 -5.98 -7.20
N ILE A 37 -15.25 -6.06 -7.32
CA ILE A 37 -14.47 -5.18 -8.20
C ILE A 37 -14.90 -5.36 -9.66
N GLU A 38 -15.06 -6.60 -10.12
CA GLU A 38 -15.55 -6.87 -11.47
C GLU A 38 -16.94 -6.26 -11.74
N GLN A 39 -17.85 -6.32 -10.78
CA GLN A 39 -19.17 -5.68 -10.89
C GLN A 39 -19.06 -4.16 -11.01
N VAL A 40 -18.16 -3.51 -10.26
CA VAL A 40 -17.92 -2.08 -10.39
C VAL A 40 -17.32 -1.77 -11.75
N ARG A 41 -16.28 -2.49 -12.18
CA ARG A 41 -15.64 -2.30 -13.50
C ARG A 41 -16.60 -2.54 -14.67
N ALA A 42 -17.63 -3.36 -14.49
CA ALA A 42 -18.65 -3.57 -15.51
C ALA A 42 -19.57 -2.34 -15.72
N THR A 43 -19.69 -1.48 -14.73
CA THR A 43 -20.57 -0.30 -14.76
C THR A 43 -19.82 1.03 -14.78
N GLU A 44 -18.63 1.07 -14.16
CA GLU A 44 -17.78 2.26 -14.06
C GLU A 44 -16.62 2.17 -15.05
N LYS A 45 -16.49 3.19 -15.89
CA LYS A 45 -15.49 3.20 -16.97
C LYS A 45 -14.08 3.56 -16.48
N ASN A 46 -14.01 4.45 -15.50
CA ASN A 46 -12.76 5.01 -15.01
C ASN A 46 -12.58 4.56 -13.55
N VAL A 47 -11.83 3.50 -13.34
CA VAL A 47 -11.59 2.89 -12.02
C VAL A 47 -10.11 2.94 -11.70
N ILE A 48 -9.80 3.32 -10.47
CA ILE A 48 -8.48 3.16 -9.84
C ILE A 48 -8.66 2.15 -8.71
N LEU A 49 -7.86 1.08 -8.71
CA LEU A 49 -7.87 0.04 -7.70
C LEU A 49 -6.52 0.04 -6.97
N VAL A 50 -6.53 0.28 -5.67
CA VAL A 50 -5.32 0.35 -4.85
C VAL A 50 -5.42 -0.58 -3.64
N ASP A 51 -4.27 -1.05 -3.17
CA ASP A 51 -4.16 -1.76 -1.89
C ASP A 51 -3.37 -0.92 -0.90
N GLY A 52 -3.90 -0.80 0.32
CA GLY A 52 -3.41 0.06 1.39
C GLY A 52 -2.46 -0.64 2.37
N GLY A 53 -1.90 -1.81 2.02
CA GLY A 53 -0.91 -2.50 2.85
C GLY A 53 -1.48 -3.53 3.82
N ASP A 54 -0.59 -4.15 4.58
CA ASP A 54 -0.87 -5.31 5.43
C ASP A 54 -1.49 -6.48 4.64
N THR A 55 -0.89 -6.73 3.50
CA THR A 55 -1.38 -7.68 2.51
C THR A 55 -0.85 -9.09 2.76
N VAL A 56 0.45 -9.23 3.08
CA VAL A 56 1.17 -10.52 2.97
C VAL A 56 1.21 -11.33 4.26
N GLN A 57 1.07 -10.74 5.42
CA GLN A 57 1.19 -11.43 6.71
C GLN A 57 -0.18 -11.73 7.31
N GLY A 58 -0.38 -12.90 7.93
CA GLY A 58 -1.54 -13.22 8.76
C GLY A 58 -2.23 -14.55 8.46
N SER A 59 -1.72 -15.36 7.52
CA SER A 59 -2.27 -16.68 7.25
C SER A 59 -1.19 -17.77 7.19
N ALA A 60 -1.58 -19.01 7.48
CA ALA A 60 -0.71 -20.18 7.31
C ALA A 60 -0.25 -20.36 5.85
N MET A 61 -1.06 -19.90 4.89
CA MET A 61 -0.74 -19.97 3.47
C MET A 61 0.44 -19.04 3.16
N THR A 62 0.37 -17.77 3.53
CA THR A 62 1.46 -16.82 3.25
C THR A 62 2.73 -17.21 3.97
N TYR A 63 2.66 -17.66 5.22
CA TYR A 63 3.80 -18.19 5.94
C TYR A 63 4.45 -19.38 5.21
N TYR A 64 3.64 -20.31 4.67
CA TYR A 64 4.15 -21.45 3.89
C TYR A 64 4.90 -20.99 2.63
N TYR A 65 4.34 -20.06 1.86
CA TYR A 65 4.99 -19.56 0.64
C TYR A 65 6.21 -18.70 0.93
N SER A 66 6.24 -18.00 2.05
CA SER A 66 7.40 -17.22 2.47
C SER A 66 8.60 -18.09 2.81
N TYR A 67 8.39 -19.18 3.58
CA TYR A 67 9.48 -19.94 4.20
C TYR A 67 9.68 -21.36 3.67
N PHE A 68 8.65 -22.04 3.19
CA PHE A 68 8.71 -23.47 2.80
C PHE A 68 8.59 -23.71 1.30
N ALA A 69 8.08 -22.75 0.56
CA ALA A 69 7.97 -22.83 -0.89
C ALA A 69 8.36 -21.51 -1.59
N PRO A 70 9.53 -20.93 -1.24
CA PRO A 70 9.93 -19.61 -1.75
C PRO A 70 10.19 -19.58 -3.26
N GLU A 71 10.33 -20.74 -3.89
CA GLU A 71 10.50 -20.87 -5.35
C GLU A 71 9.19 -20.75 -6.12
N LYS A 72 8.06 -20.72 -5.42
CA LYS A 72 6.73 -20.57 -6.02
C LYS A 72 6.27 -19.14 -6.00
N ASP A 73 5.35 -18.83 -6.90
CA ASP A 73 4.67 -17.53 -6.93
C ASP A 73 4.00 -17.24 -5.59
N ASP A 74 4.22 -16.05 -5.05
CA ASP A 74 3.52 -15.60 -3.85
C ASP A 74 2.03 -15.43 -4.16
N PRO A 75 1.12 -16.10 -3.43
CA PRO A 75 -0.30 -16.09 -3.76
C PRO A 75 -0.98 -14.74 -3.59
N MET A 76 -0.49 -13.89 -2.68
CA MET A 76 -1.03 -12.54 -2.48
C MET A 76 -0.61 -11.64 -3.64
N MET A 77 0.68 -11.63 -3.96
CA MET A 77 1.22 -10.85 -5.07
C MET A 77 0.61 -11.27 -6.41
N LYS A 78 0.42 -12.59 -6.59
CA LYS A 78 -0.28 -13.11 -7.76
C LYS A 78 -1.74 -12.67 -7.83
N ALA A 79 -2.45 -12.64 -6.69
CA ALA A 79 -3.81 -12.14 -6.63
C ALA A 79 -3.90 -10.65 -7.01
N LEU A 80 -3.00 -9.80 -6.49
CA LEU A 80 -2.96 -8.38 -6.87
C LEU A 80 -2.76 -8.22 -8.38
N ARG A 81 -1.84 -8.97 -8.98
CA ARG A 81 -1.57 -8.93 -10.42
C ARG A 81 -2.75 -9.40 -11.28
N LEU A 82 -3.40 -10.52 -10.89
CA LEU A 82 -4.58 -11.06 -11.59
C LEU A 82 -5.81 -10.15 -11.46
N MET A 83 -5.93 -9.43 -10.36
CA MET A 83 -7.02 -8.48 -10.12
C MET A 83 -6.77 -7.10 -10.75
N ASP A 84 -5.60 -6.90 -11.38
CA ASP A 84 -5.20 -5.66 -12.05
C ASP A 84 -5.26 -4.46 -11.10
N TYR A 85 -4.54 -4.56 -9.98
CA TYR A 85 -4.34 -3.44 -9.08
C TYR A 85 -3.46 -2.38 -9.75
N ASP A 86 -3.80 -1.13 -9.55
CA ASP A 86 -3.03 0.01 -10.05
C ASP A 86 -1.85 0.36 -9.15
N MET A 87 -1.94 0.03 -7.87
CA MET A 87 -0.88 0.26 -6.90
C MET A 87 -1.05 -0.63 -5.67
N TRP A 88 0.07 -1.11 -5.14
CA TRP A 88 0.20 -1.74 -3.83
C TRP A 88 1.00 -0.82 -2.90
N CYS A 89 0.41 -0.40 -1.79
CA CYS A 89 1.09 0.30 -0.71
C CYS A 89 1.64 -0.75 0.28
N LEU A 90 2.81 -0.49 0.88
CA LEU A 90 3.28 -1.30 1.99
C LEU A 90 2.55 -0.92 3.28
N GLY A 91 2.40 -1.89 4.17
CA GLY A 91 2.01 -1.71 5.55
C GLY A 91 3.08 -2.26 6.49
N ASN A 92 2.88 -2.12 7.80
CA ASN A 92 3.88 -2.53 8.78
C ASN A 92 4.09 -4.05 8.81
N HIS A 93 3.07 -4.83 8.51
CA HIS A 93 3.17 -6.29 8.49
C HIS A 93 3.92 -6.84 7.27
N GLU A 94 4.22 -6.07 6.25
CA GLU A 94 5.15 -6.43 5.20
C GLU A 94 6.57 -6.62 5.72
N PHE A 95 6.92 -5.97 6.84
CA PHE A 95 8.22 -6.07 7.51
C PHE A 95 8.30 -7.17 8.58
N ASN A 96 7.26 -7.96 8.81
CA ASN A 96 7.31 -9.07 9.77
C ASN A 96 8.20 -10.24 9.32
N ASN A 97 8.58 -10.28 8.06
CA ASN A 97 9.47 -11.28 7.50
C ASN A 97 10.84 -10.67 7.19
N ASP A 98 11.83 -11.54 6.97
CA ASP A 98 13.16 -11.13 6.53
C ASP A 98 13.09 -10.31 5.23
N LEU A 99 13.89 -9.27 5.14
CA LEU A 99 13.96 -8.37 3.99
C LEU A 99 14.09 -9.06 2.62
N PRO A 100 14.83 -10.18 2.44
CA PRO A 100 14.84 -10.92 1.19
C PRO A 100 13.46 -11.46 0.77
N ILE A 101 12.56 -11.74 1.70
CA ILE A 101 11.18 -12.18 1.40
C ILE A 101 10.39 -11.01 0.82
N LEU A 102 10.41 -9.86 1.48
CA LEU A 102 9.76 -8.65 0.99
C LEU A 102 10.31 -8.25 -0.39
N LYS A 103 11.62 -8.28 -0.58
CA LYS A 103 12.25 -7.99 -1.90
C LYS A 103 11.71 -8.89 -3.00
N ARG A 104 11.63 -10.19 -2.76
CA ARG A 104 11.08 -11.15 -3.72
C ARG A 104 9.61 -10.86 -4.06
N GLN A 105 8.80 -10.47 -3.07
CA GLN A 105 7.41 -10.09 -3.27
C GLN A 105 7.29 -8.83 -4.13
N ILE A 106 8.10 -7.81 -3.85
CA ILE A 106 8.16 -6.57 -4.64
C ILE A 106 8.61 -6.87 -6.08
N GLU A 107 9.67 -7.64 -6.25
CA GLU A 107 10.17 -8.03 -7.59
C GLU A 107 9.12 -8.80 -8.39
N TYR A 108 8.36 -9.68 -7.73
CA TYR A 108 7.30 -10.44 -8.39
C TYR A 108 6.11 -9.54 -8.77
N VAL A 109 5.61 -8.73 -7.85
CA VAL A 109 4.42 -7.90 -8.10
C VAL A 109 4.67 -6.83 -9.15
N MET A 110 5.89 -6.29 -9.22
CA MET A 110 6.32 -5.30 -10.22
C MET A 110 6.87 -5.93 -11.51
N SER A 111 6.92 -7.25 -11.62
CA SER A 111 7.41 -7.89 -12.84
C SER A 111 6.53 -7.56 -14.06
N PRO A 112 7.10 -7.56 -15.28
CA PRO A 112 6.35 -7.20 -16.49
C PRO A 112 5.08 -8.04 -16.69
N ASP A 113 4.11 -7.45 -17.41
CA ASP A 113 2.88 -8.13 -17.81
C ASP A 113 3.19 -9.41 -18.61
N ASN A 114 2.41 -10.45 -18.36
CA ASN A 114 2.53 -11.72 -19.08
C ASN A 114 1.28 -12.13 -19.86
N GLY A 115 0.30 -11.19 -19.96
CA GLY A 115 -0.97 -11.37 -20.68
C GLY A 115 -2.14 -11.78 -19.79
N GLU A 116 -1.89 -12.34 -18.61
CA GLU A 116 -2.90 -12.67 -17.59
C GLU A 116 -2.66 -11.86 -16.31
N GLU A 117 -1.41 -11.67 -15.96
CA GLU A 117 -0.98 -10.94 -14.78
C GLU A 117 -0.41 -9.59 -15.19
N HIS A 118 -0.90 -8.52 -14.56
CA HIS A 118 -0.42 -7.15 -14.79
C HIS A 118 0.64 -6.74 -13.78
N SER A 119 1.55 -5.87 -14.18
CA SER A 119 2.54 -5.28 -13.28
C SER A 119 1.84 -4.33 -12.31
N VAL A 120 2.05 -4.52 -11.01
CA VAL A 120 1.49 -3.64 -9.97
C VAL A 120 2.62 -2.87 -9.32
N PRO A 121 2.71 -1.55 -9.54
CA PRO A 121 3.68 -0.72 -8.86
C PRO A 121 3.53 -0.78 -7.34
N MET A 122 4.62 -1.07 -6.62
CA MET A 122 4.67 -0.90 -5.18
C MET A 122 5.03 0.55 -4.85
N SER A 123 4.30 1.16 -3.92
CA SER A 123 4.54 2.52 -3.46
C SER A 123 4.71 2.58 -1.95
N ALA A 124 5.79 3.22 -1.53
CA ALA A 124 6.08 3.60 -0.15
C ALA A 124 6.91 4.90 -0.20
N ALA A 125 6.26 6.01 -0.51
CA ALA A 125 6.91 7.30 -0.80
C ALA A 125 7.74 7.84 0.35
N ASN A 126 7.38 7.51 1.59
CA ASN A 126 8.09 7.91 2.78
C ASN A 126 9.23 6.95 3.20
N PHE A 127 9.47 5.89 2.43
CA PHE A 127 10.60 4.99 2.64
C PHE A 127 11.70 5.32 1.64
N VAL A 128 12.88 5.62 2.15
CA VAL A 128 14.03 6.02 1.33
C VAL A 128 15.23 5.15 1.65
N ALA A 129 16.07 4.91 0.64
CA ALA A 129 17.33 4.22 0.87
C ALA A 129 18.26 5.09 1.72
N GLN A 130 18.94 4.50 2.68
CA GLN A 130 19.89 5.22 3.55
C GLN A 130 20.95 5.93 2.73
N GLY A 131 21.20 7.20 3.05
CA GLY A 131 22.15 8.06 2.37
C GLY A 131 21.61 8.77 1.12
N THR A 132 20.35 8.54 0.76
CA THR A 132 19.61 9.30 -0.25
C THR A 132 18.63 10.28 0.42
N GLU A 133 18.05 11.21 -0.36
CA GLU A 133 17.11 12.19 0.19
C GLU A 133 15.66 11.76 0.02
N TRP A 134 15.22 11.48 -1.21
CA TRP A 134 13.83 11.12 -1.52
C TRP A 134 13.71 9.99 -2.55
N ASP A 135 14.74 9.21 -2.72
CA ASP A 135 14.65 8.04 -3.59
C ASP A 135 13.86 6.92 -2.91
N SER A 136 12.83 6.45 -3.58
CA SER A 136 12.04 5.32 -3.10
C SER A 136 12.87 4.04 -3.08
N TRP A 137 12.75 3.29 -2.02
CA TRP A 137 13.43 2.02 -1.88
C TRP A 137 12.69 0.94 -2.68
N MET A 138 13.27 0.43 -3.74
CA MET A 138 12.76 -0.60 -4.66
C MET A 138 11.42 -0.31 -5.37
N GLY A 139 10.61 0.65 -4.93
CA GLY A 139 9.31 0.96 -5.48
C GLY A 139 9.26 2.31 -6.21
N VAL A 140 8.06 2.83 -6.38
CA VAL A 140 7.80 4.17 -6.92
C VAL A 140 7.18 5.06 -5.85
N PRO A 141 7.48 6.37 -5.82
CA PRO A 141 6.88 7.26 -4.83
C PRO A 141 5.39 7.52 -5.08
N TYR A 142 4.96 7.45 -6.32
CA TYR A 142 3.57 7.67 -6.74
C TYR A 142 3.31 7.05 -8.11
N ILE A 143 2.04 6.96 -8.46
CA ILE A 143 1.59 6.67 -9.83
C ILE A 143 0.77 7.84 -10.36
N VAL A 144 0.68 7.97 -11.69
CA VAL A 144 -0.22 8.91 -12.37
C VAL A 144 -1.07 8.14 -13.37
N LYS A 145 -2.39 8.31 -13.28
CA LYS A 145 -3.36 7.76 -14.23
C LYS A 145 -4.14 8.89 -14.90
N GLU A 146 -4.42 8.74 -16.17
CA GLU A 146 -5.19 9.73 -16.94
C GLU A 146 -6.50 9.13 -17.44
N PHE A 147 -7.60 9.82 -17.20
CA PHE A 147 -8.94 9.44 -17.63
C PHE A 147 -9.61 10.62 -18.32
N GLU A 148 -9.81 10.51 -19.64
CA GLU A 148 -10.53 11.52 -20.43
C GLU A 148 -9.98 12.96 -20.24
N GLY A 149 -8.66 13.08 -20.08
CA GLY A 149 -7.97 14.35 -19.89
C GLY A 149 -7.88 14.82 -18.43
N VAL A 150 -8.35 14.03 -17.46
CA VAL A 150 -8.15 14.29 -16.02
C VAL A 150 -7.03 13.40 -15.51
N LYS A 151 -5.98 14.01 -14.97
CA LYS A 151 -4.86 13.31 -14.36
C LYS A 151 -5.04 13.14 -12.86
N VAL A 152 -4.89 11.91 -12.40
CA VAL A 152 -4.96 11.53 -10.99
C VAL A 152 -3.60 11.02 -10.54
N GLY A 153 -2.98 11.70 -9.59
CA GLY A 153 -1.79 11.25 -8.90
C GLY A 153 -2.17 10.48 -7.64
N VAL A 154 -1.52 9.33 -7.39
CA VAL A 154 -1.74 8.54 -6.17
C VAL A 154 -0.40 8.29 -5.50
N ILE A 155 -0.27 8.72 -4.24
CA ILE A 155 0.93 8.53 -3.40
C ILE A 155 0.63 7.42 -2.41
N GLY A 156 1.48 6.38 -2.34
CA GLY A 156 1.42 5.37 -1.29
C GLY A 156 2.39 5.70 -0.15
N MET A 157 1.94 5.58 1.09
CA MET A 157 2.77 5.79 2.28
C MET A 157 2.41 4.80 3.38
N ASP A 158 3.38 4.49 4.23
CA ASP A 158 3.19 3.63 5.40
C ASP A 158 3.57 4.39 6.68
N THR A 159 3.18 3.85 7.83
CA THR A 159 3.62 4.35 9.12
C THR A 159 5.15 4.37 9.22
N PRO A 160 5.76 5.42 9.74
CA PRO A 160 7.21 5.44 9.94
C PRO A 160 7.66 4.63 11.16
N ASN A 161 6.73 4.03 11.90
CA ASN A 161 7.01 3.42 13.21
C ASN A 161 7.54 1.97 13.13
N ILE A 162 7.89 1.49 11.94
CA ILE A 162 8.43 0.13 11.71
C ILE A 162 9.57 -0.23 12.69
N PRO A 163 10.56 0.66 12.95
CA PRO A 163 11.66 0.33 13.88
C PRO A 163 11.24 0.10 15.33
N ALA A 164 10.03 0.47 15.72
CA ALA A 164 9.53 0.22 17.06
C ALA A 164 9.04 -1.23 17.27
N TRP A 165 8.73 -1.93 16.18
CA TRP A 165 8.17 -3.28 16.23
C TRP A 165 9.11 -4.35 15.67
N GLU A 166 9.95 -3.96 14.69
CA GLU A 166 10.75 -4.90 13.94
C GLU A 166 12.22 -4.89 14.36
N VAL A 167 12.89 -6.03 14.13
CA VAL A 167 14.32 -6.12 14.27
C VAL A 167 15.02 -5.46 13.07
N GLU A 168 16.18 -4.85 13.31
CA GLU A 168 16.89 -4.07 12.29
C GLU A 168 17.13 -4.82 10.96
N SER A 169 17.35 -6.14 11.01
CA SER A 169 17.54 -6.95 9.79
C SER A 169 16.33 -7.01 8.88
N HIS A 170 15.12 -6.68 9.37
CA HIS A 170 13.90 -6.65 8.58
C HIS A 170 13.74 -5.36 7.75
N TYR A 171 14.51 -4.32 8.07
CA TYR A 171 14.46 -3.03 7.38
C TYR A 171 15.83 -2.40 7.13
N GLU A 172 16.91 -3.18 7.21
CA GLU A 172 18.27 -2.68 7.03
C GLU A 172 18.43 -1.93 5.70
N GLY A 173 18.97 -0.70 5.78
CA GLY A 173 19.17 0.16 4.62
C GLY A 173 17.96 1.01 4.24
N ILE A 174 16.91 1.04 5.04
CA ILE A 174 15.72 1.86 4.83
C ILE A 174 15.61 2.92 5.93
N ASP A 175 15.39 4.17 5.53
CA ASP A 175 14.96 5.27 6.41
C ASP A 175 13.46 5.50 6.25
N PHE A 176 12.77 5.66 7.37
CA PHE A 176 11.33 5.90 7.43
C PHE A 176 11.06 7.37 7.72
N ARG A 177 10.45 8.06 6.77
CA ARG A 177 10.11 9.49 6.86
C ARG A 177 8.69 9.67 7.37
N ASN A 178 8.44 10.81 8.03
CA ASN A 178 7.08 11.20 8.41
C ASN A 178 6.21 11.50 7.18
N LEU A 179 4.88 11.33 7.34
CA LEU A 179 3.92 11.55 6.26
C LEU A 179 3.85 13.03 5.84
N VAL A 180 3.89 13.96 6.81
CA VAL A 180 3.81 15.41 6.53
C VAL A 180 4.90 15.87 5.59
N PRO A 181 6.21 15.73 5.89
CA PRO A 181 7.26 16.18 4.96
C PRO A 181 7.27 15.43 3.64
N THR A 182 6.78 14.18 3.62
CA THR A 182 6.65 13.39 2.39
C THR A 182 5.60 14.00 1.46
N VAL A 183 4.44 14.34 1.99
CA VAL A 183 3.37 15.02 1.22
C VAL A 183 3.83 16.40 0.76
N GLU A 184 4.48 17.19 1.62
CA GLU A 184 5.03 18.50 1.27
C GLU A 184 6.04 18.41 0.12
N HIS A 185 6.75 17.28 0.00
CA HIS A 185 7.68 17.04 -1.10
C HIS A 185 6.96 16.61 -2.39
N PHE A 186 6.10 15.60 -2.35
CA PHE A 186 5.56 14.97 -3.57
C PHE A 186 4.30 15.65 -4.13
N VAL A 187 3.46 16.30 -3.32
CA VAL A 187 2.26 16.99 -3.82
C VAL A 187 2.59 18.09 -4.81
N PRO A 188 3.58 19.00 -4.55
CA PRO A 188 3.99 19.97 -5.56
C PRO A 188 4.50 19.34 -6.87
N ILE A 189 5.22 18.22 -6.79
CA ILE A 189 5.68 17.49 -7.99
C ILE A 189 4.48 17.01 -8.80
N LEU A 190 3.51 16.36 -8.16
CA LEU A 190 2.30 15.88 -8.83
C LEU A 190 1.48 17.01 -9.44
N ARG A 191 1.32 18.13 -8.71
CA ARG A 191 0.53 19.27 -9.19
C ARG A 191 1.20 20.07 -10.29
N GLU A 192 2.50 20.37 -10.13
CA GLU A 192 3.19 21.34 -10.97
C GLU A 192 3.99 20.70 -12.10
N GLN A 193 4.58 19.50 -11.86
CA GLN A 193 5.43 18.83 -12.86
C GLN A 193 4.64 17.79 -13.64
N GLU A 194 3.87 16.93 -12.95
CA GLU A 194 3.05 15.91 -13.59
C GLU A 194 1.71 16.49 -14.11
N GLY A 195 1.27 17.64 -13.57
CA GLY A 195 0.04 18.30 -13.97
C GLY A 195 -1.22 17.55 -13.52
N CYS A 196 -1.19 16.94 -12.33
CA CYS A 196 -2.32 16.21 -11.79
C CYS A 196 -3.45 17.15 -11.34
N ASP A 197 -4.66 16.89 -11.83
CA ASP A 197 -5.88 17.59 -11.42
C ASP A 197 -6.37 17.11 -10.06
N VAL A 198 -6.12 15.84 -9.73
CA VAL A 198 -6.52 15.19 -8.47
C VAL A 198 -5.30 14.51 -7.86
N VAL A 199 -5.12 14.68 -6.55
CA VAL A 199 -4.07 13.99 -5.77
C VAL A 199 -4.73 13.21 -4.65
N ILE A 200 -4.48 11.91 -4.64
CA ILE A 200 -4.96 10.95 -3.64
C ILE A 200 -3.77 10.43 -2.85
N VAL A 201 -3.93 10.31 -1.55
CA VAL A 201 -2.97 9.65 -0.68
C VAL A 201 -3.58 8.33 -0.21
N VAL A 202 -2.81 7.24 -0.33
CA VAL A 202 -3.09 5.93 0.27
C VAL A 202 -2.08 5.76 1.39
N ALA A 203 -2.56 5.69 2.63
CA ALA A 203 -1.68 5.66 3.79
C ALA A 203 -1.98 4.45 4.69
N HIS A 204 -1.00 3.58 4.89
CA HIS A 204 -1.08 2.56 5.93
C HIS A 204 -0.69 3.17 7.28
N SER A 205 -1.58 3.99 7.83
CA SER A 205 -1.41 4.72 9.09
C SER A 205 -2.78 5.16 9.58
N GLY A 206 -3.01 5.10 10.87
CA GLY A 206 -4.30 5.47 11.45
C GLY A 206 -4.48 6.98 11.66
N VAL A 207 -5.69 7.33 12.10
CA VAL A 207 -6.11 8.72 12.33
C VAL A 207 -5.88 9.17 13.77
N GLU A 208 -5.83 8.25 14.73
CA GLU A 208 -6.23 8.47 16.13
C GLU A 208 -5.13 8.94 17.09
N ASP A 209 -3.88 9.17 16.70
CA ASP A 209 -2.92 9.60 17.70
C ASP A 209 -3.17 11.02 18.20
N ALA A 210 -3.06 11.20 19.53
CA ALA A 210 -3.09 12.49 20.19
C ALA A 210 -1.83 13.28 19.82
N VAL A 211 -1.86 13.91 18.71
CA VAL A 211 -0.77 14.53 18.00
C VAL A 211 -0.30 15.81 18.66
N SER A 212 1.00 15.96 18.77
CA SER A 212 1.59 17.29 18.70
C SER A 212 1.23 17.89 17.33
N THR A 213 0.66 19.06 17.36
CA THR A 213 0.11 19.76 16.17
C THR A 213 1.19 20.30 15.23
N ASP A 214 2.46 20.06 15.51
CA ASP A 214 3.60 20.61 14.77
C ASP A 214 4.28 19.60 13.83
N GLY A 215 3.85 18.34 13.83
CA GLY A 215 4.41 17.30 12.95
C GLY A 215 5.91 17.00 13.17
N ASN A 216 6.51 17.59 14.20
CA ASN A 216 7.95 17.61 14.40
C ASN A 216 8.48 16.62 15.42
N ASN A 217 7.64 15.77 15.99
CA ASN A 217 8.13 14.70 16.86
C ASN A 217 7.95 13.33 16.20
N PRO A 218 8.96 12.86 15.46
CA PRO A 218 8.84 11.68 14.61
C PRO A 218 8.84 10.36 15.38
N ALA A 219 9.34 10.36 16.59
CA ALA A 219 9.67 9.10 17.28
C ALA A 219 8.46 8.40 17.91
N ASP A 220 7.33 9.08 18.06
CA ASP A 220 6.23 8.59 18.89
C ASP A 220 4.90 8.38 18.13
N TYR A 221 4.89 8.56 16.81
CA TYR A 221 3.64 8.56 16.06
C TYR A 221 3.55 7.46 15.02
N GLU A 222 2.87 6.42 15.40
CA GLU A 222 2.38 5.38 14.51
C GLU A 222 1.36 5.94 13.51
N ASN A 223 0.48 6.84 13.98
CA ASN A 223 -0.72 7.26 13.27
C ASN A 223 -0.65 8.75 12.90
N GLN A 224 -0.38 9.03 11.63
CA GLN A 224 -0.07 10.38 11.15
C GLN A 224 -1.09 10.98 10.18
N VAL A 225 -2.19 10.26 9.84
CA VAL A 225 -3.15 10.74 8.82
C VAL A 225 -3.79 12.07 9.22
N ARG A 226 -4.20 12.25 10.48
CA ARG A 226 -4.78 13.52 10.96
C ARG A 226 -3.79 14.66 10.89
N ALA A 227 -2.53 14.43 11.28
CA ALA A 227 -1.48 15.44 11.18
C ALA A 227 -1.25 15.82 9.72
N MET A 228 -1.13 14.85 8.84
CA MET A 228 -0.95 15.06 7.41
C MET A 228 -2.09 15.91 6.82
N ILE A 229 -3.35 15.57 7.07
CA ILE A 229 -4.50 16.33 6.55
C ILE A 229 -4.53 17.78 7.08
N ASN A 230 -4.21 17.98 8.36
CA ASN A 230 -4.32 19.28 9.00
C ASN A 230 -3.14 20.22 8.68
N LEU A 231 -1.96 19.69 8.42
CA LEU A 231 -0.74 20.46 8.26
C LEU A 231 -0.31 20.64 6.81
N THR A 232 -0.91 19.91 5.87
CA THR A 232 -0.56 19.98 4.44
C THR A 232 -1.73 20.48 3.60
N THR A 233 -1.45 20.81 2.34
CA THR A 233 -2.46 21.27 1.36
C THR A 233 -2.24 20.55 0.03
N GLY A 234 -3.26 20.55 -0.83
CA GLY A 234 -3.16 20.01 -2.18
C GLY A 234 -3.49 18.52 -2.29
N ILE A 235 -3.96 17.87 -1.22
CA ILE A 235 -4.56 16.53 -1.23
C ILE A 235 -6.06 16.69 -1.44
N ASP A 236 -6.66 15.90 -2.33
CA ASP A 236 -8.11 15.89 -2.58
C ASP A 236 -8.83 14.77 -1.83
N ALA A 237 -8.16 13.62 -1.65
CA ALA A 237 -8.71 12.49 -0.92
C ALA A 237 -7.60 11.69 -0.22
N VAL A 238 -7.97 11.05 0.88
CA VAL A 238 -7.11 10.12 1.62
C VAL A 238 -7.86 8.81 1.81
N VAL A 239 -7.18 7.71 1.48
CA VAL A 239 -7.57 6.34 1.84
C VAL A 239 -6.58 5.88 2.90
N TYR A 240 -7.06 5.30 3.99
CA TYR A 240 -6.16 4.84 5.05
C TYR A 240 -6.60 3.48 5.61
N GLY A 241 -5.64 2.75 6.20
CA GLY A 241 -5.80 1.45 6.84
C GLY A 241 -5.13 1.40 8.20
N HIS A 242 -4.68 0.20 8.63
CA HIS A 242 -3.87 -0.07 9.83
C HIS A 242 -4.67 -0.34 11.11
N PHE A 243 -5.72 0.41 11.43
CA PHE A 243 -6.47 0.25 12.67
C PHE A 243 -7.59 -0.81 12.66
N HIS A 244 -7.91 -1.38 11.50
CA HIS A 244 -9.01 -2.34 11.33
C HIS A 244 -10.38 -1.80 11.81
N ASN A 245 -10.56 -0.49 11.84
CA ASN A 245 -11.81 0.17 12.18
C ASN A 245 -12.47 0.75 10.93
N THR A 246 -13.80 0.73 10.91
CA THR A 246 -14.60 1.47 9.92
C THR A 246 -15.12 2.73 10.60
N ASP A 247 -14.58 3.87 10.24
CA ASP A 247 -15.08 5.19 10.64
C ASP A 247 -16.03 5.75 9.58
#